data_9f268eea003a889d218f4f12644e6a92
#
_entry.id   9f268eea003a889d218f4f12644e6a92
#
_cell.length_a   1.000
_cell.length_b   1.000
_cell.length_c   1.000
_cell.angle_alpha   90.00
_cell.angle_beta   90.00
_cell.angle_gamma   90.00
#
_symmetry.space_group_name_H-M   'P 1'
#
loop_
_entity.id
_entity.type
_entity.pdbx_description
1 polymer ?
#
loop_
_entity_poly.entity_id
_entity_poly.type
_entity_poly.pdbx_seq_one_letter_code
_entity_poly.pdbx_strand_id
1 'polypeptide(L)'
;MSESNESSSASQQDRPALGARGEQLAADHLVEQGWEILERNWTTSVGEVDIIARRFEERYGRSIEQVIFVEVKTRRARTMRDRPEASVTATKRKRLAKLARLWMKVNRPPRAEQPVSLRFDVIGVVIGQGVKLAHTASAFDEQGRLL
;
A
#
# COMPACT_ATOMS: atom_id res chain seq x y z
N MET A 1 -31.45 -17.21 29.60
CA MET A 1 -31.06 -15.86 29.14
C MET A 1 -29.60 -15.86 28.75
N SER A 2 -29.36 -16.00 27.49
CA SER A 2 -28.00 -16.01 26.92
C SER A 2 -27.78 -14.74 26.13
N GLU A 3 -27.16 -13.74 26.77
CA GLU A 3 -26.78 -12.48 26.16
C GLU A 3 -25.26 -12.38 26.02
N SER A 4 -24.59 -13.39 25.58
CA SER A 4 -23.13 -13.29 25.52
C SER A 4 -22.54 -14.12 24.40
N ASN A 5 -22.75 -13.74 23.17
CA ASN A 5 -21.85 -14.20 22.10
C ASN A 5 -21.99 -13.49 20.73
N GLU A 6 -22.70 -12.38 20.65
CA GLU A 6 -22.83 -11.68 19.37
C GLU A 6 -21.69 -10.70 19.08
N SER A 7 -20.95 -10.26 20.09
CA SER A 7 -19.90 -9.26 19.88
C SER A 7 -18.59 -9.79 19.30
N SER A 8 -18.31 -11.09 19.45
CA SER A 8 -17.06 -11.67 18.93
C SER A 8 -17.14 -12.10 17.46
N SER A 9 -18.33 -12.46 16.97
CA SER A 9 -18.50 -12.86 15.57
C SER A 9 -18.54 -11.65 14.63
N ALA A 10 -19.10 -10.53 15.05
CA ALA A 10 -19.13 -9.29 14.27
C ALA A 10 -17.72 -8.71 14.04
N SER A 11 -16.84 -8.78 15.04
CA SER A 11 -15.49 -8.23 14.92
C SER A 11 -14.59 -9.02 13.95
N GLN A 12 -14.80 -10.33 13.81
CA GLN A 12 -14.04 -11.16 12.86
C GLN A 12 -14.55 -11.00 11.43
N GLN A 13 -15.83 -10.79 11.23
CA GLN A 13 -16.43 -10.54 9.92
C GLN A 13 -16.11 -9.14 9.38
N ASP A 14 -15.94 -8.16 10.28
CA ASP A 14 -15.62 -6.78 9.92
C ASP A 14 -14.18 -6.55 9.45
N ARG A 15 -13.24 -7.43 9.79
CA ARG A 15 -11.81 -7.25 9.44
C ARG A 15 -11.53 -7.23 7.94
N PRO A 16 -12.05 -8.15 7.12
CA PRO A 16 -11.86 -8.08 5.67
C PRO A 16 -12.53 -6.85 5.07
N ALA A 17 -13.71 -6.48 5.54
CA ALA A 17 -14.42 -5.29 5.08
C ALA A 17 -13.67 -4.00 5.45
N LEU A 18 -13.09 -3.95 6.65
CA LEU A 18 -12.27 -2.82 7.09
C LEU A 18 -11.02 -2.66 6.23
N GLY A 19 -10.31 -3.76 5.96
CA GLY A 19 -9.14 -3.78 5.09
C GLY A 19 -9.47 -3.32 3.67
N ALA A 20 -10.54 -3.83 3.08
CA ALA A 20 -11.00 -3.43 1.76
C ALA A 20 -11.35 -1.95 1.69
N ARG A 21 -11.99 -1.41 2.72
CA ARG A 21 -12.30 0.02 2.82
C ARG A 21 -11.05 0.87 2.92
N GLY A 22 -10.07 0.45 3.73
CA GLY A 22 -8.79 1.14 3.85
C GLY A 22 -8.02 1.15 2.55
N GLU A 23 -7.98 0.05 1.83
CA GLU A 23 -7.35 -0.04 0.52
C GLU A 23 -8.04 0.86 -0.51
N GLN A 24 -9.37 0.95 -0.49
CA GLN A 24 -10.10 1.87 -1.36
C GLN A 24 -9.78 3.33 -1.05
N LEU A 25 -9.74 3.70 0.22
CA LEU A 25 -9.36 5.05 0.65
C LEU A 25 -7.93 5.39 0.25
N ALA A 26 -7.01 4.44 0.37
CA ALA A 26 -5.63 4.61 -0.06
C ALA A 26 -5.53 4.77 -1.58
N ALA A 27 -6.27 3.98 -2.35
CA ALA A 27 -6.31 4.10 -3.81
C ALA A 27 -6.87 5.46 -4.24
N ASP A 28 -7.96 5.92 -3.63
CA ASP A 28 -8.56 7.23 -3.90
C ASP A 28 -7.57 8.37 -3.60
N HIS A 29 -6.86 8.26 -2.48
CA HIS A 29 -5.80 9.22 -2.12
C HIS A 29 -4.71 9.28 -3.19
N LEU A 30 -4.24 8.13 -3.67
CA LEU A 30 -3.21 8.07 -4.71
C LEU A 30 -3.70 8.69 -6.02
N VAL A 31 -4.93 8.42 -6.43
CA VAL A 31 -5.51 9.03 -7.64
C VAL A 31 -5.58 10.54 -7.51
N GLU A 32 -5.98 11.07 -6.37
CA GLU A 32 -6.00 12.51 -6.10
C GLU A 32 -4.60 13.13 -6.17
N GLN A 33 -3.57 12.35 -5.82
CA GLN A 33 -2.17 12.78 -5.91
C GLN A 33 -1.56 12.62 -7.32
N GLY A 34 -2.36 12.20 -8.30
CA GLY A 34 -1.92 12.08 -9.69
C GLY A 34 -1.37 10.71 -10.07
N TRP A 35 -1.55 9.69 -9.24
CA TRP A 35 -1.13 8.33 -9.54
C TRP A 35 -2.17 7.59 -10.36
N GLU A 36 -1.71 6.80 -11.32
CA GLU A 36 -2.52 5.82 -12.04
C GLU A 36 -2.39 4.47 -11.34
N ILE A 37 -3.50 3.89 -10.92
CA ILE A 37 -3.51 2.56 -10.30
C ILE A 37 -3.35 1.52 -11.39
N LEU A 38 -2.28 0.71 -11.31
CA LEU A 38 -2.00 -0.37 -12.25
C LEU A 38 -2.58 -1.70 -11.76
N GLU A 39 -2.41 -1.99 -10.48
CA GLU A 39 -2.84 -3.25 -9.86
C GLU A 39 -3.38 -2.98 -8.47
N ARG A 40 -4.35 -3.79 -8.08
CA ARG A 40 -4.82 -3.86 -6.70
C ARG A 40 -4.83 -5.31 -6.27
N ASN A 41 -4.36 -5.59 -5.04
CA ASN A 41 -4.31 -6.93 -4.48
C ASN A 41 -3.61 -7.93 -5.41
N TRP A 42 -2.45 -7.52 -5.91
CA TRP A 42 -1.65 -8.39 -6.77
C TRP A 42 -1.02 -9.51 -5.94
N THR A 43 -1.50 -10.72 -6.16
CA THR A 43 -1.20 -11.89 -5.34
C THR A 43 -0.35 -12.89 -6.08
N THR A 44 0.68 -13.41 -5.41
CA THR A 44 1.56 -14.47 -5.89
C THR A 44 1.75 -15.53 -4.80
N SER A 45 2.45 -16.62 -5.10
CA SER A 45 2.83 -17.62 -4.09
C SER A 45 3.76 -17.05 -3.01
N VAL A 46 4.46 -15.95 -3.30
CA VAL A 46 5.38 -15.28 -2.36
C VAL A 46 4.65 -14.34 -1.41
N GLY A 47 3.54 -13.76 -1.85
CA GLY A 47 2.76 -12.80 -1.07
C GLY A 47 1.96 -11.87 -1.96
N GLU A 48 1.47 -10.78 -1.38
CA GLU A 48 0.57 -9.82 -2.02
C GLU A 48 1.13 -8.40 -1.92
N VAL A 49 0.90 -7.61 -2.97
CA VAL A 49 1.08 -6.15 -2.96
C VAL A 49 -0.29 -5.51 -3.02
N ASP A 50 -0.59 -4.64 -2.06
CA ASP A 50 -1.93 -4.04 -1.93
C ASP A 50 -2.27 -3.12 -3.10
N ILE A 51 -1.34 -2.24 -3.48
CA ILE A 51 -1.51 -1.32 -4.60
C ILE A 51 -0.19 -1.16 -5.35
N ILE A 52 -0.25 -1.21 -6.67
CA ILE A 52 0.84 -0.84 -7.56
C ILE A 52 0.33 0.31 -8.42
N ALA A 53 1.06 1.43 -8.42
CA ALA A 53 0.67 2.62 -9.14
C ALA A 53 1.86 3.25 -9.85
N ARG A 54 1.58 4.09 -10.83
CA ARG A 54 2.63 4.82 -11.56
C ARG A 54 2.23 6.26 -11.79
N ARG A 55 3.24 7.09 -11.97
CA ARG A 55 3.12 8.43 -12.58
C ARG A 55 4.39 8.76 -13.32
N PHE A 56 4.32 9.74 -14.20
CA PHE A 56 5.47 10.25 -14.92
C PHE A 56 5.92 11.56 -14.29
N GLU A 57 7.22 11.69 -14.10
CA GLU A 57 7.84 12.87 -13.53
C GLU A 57 8.85 13.45 -14.51
N GLU A 58 8.77 14.76 -14.73
CA GLU A 58 9.75 15.48 -15.55
C GLU A 58 10.98 15.81 -14.70
N ARG A 59 12.13 15.27 -15.09
CA ARG A 59 13.43 15.58 -14.48
C ARG A 59 14.46 15.85 -15.55
N TYR A 60 15.12 17.01 -15.48
CA TYR A 60 16.19 17.39 -16.42
C TYR A 60 15.78 17.26 -17.89
N GLY A 61 14.54 17.65 -18.22
CA GLY A 61 14.00 17.56 -19.56
C GLY A 61 13.67 16.15 -20.03
N ARG A 62 13.64 15.18 -19.12
CA ARG A 62 13.27 13.79 -19.40
C ARG A 62 12.04 13.38 -18.59
N SER A 63 11.19 12.59 -19.21
CA SER A 63 10.07 11.95 -18.52
C SER A 63 10.57 10.65 -17.88
N ILE A 64 10.45 10.56 -16.56
CA ILE A 64 10.82 9.38 -15.79
C ILE A 64 9.55 8.74 -15.26
N GLU A 65 9.35 7.46 -15.55
CA GLU A 65 8.26 6.70 -14.96
C GLU A 65 8.61 6.34 -13.52
N GLN A 66 7.75 6.70 -12.60
CA GLN A 66 7.80 6.23 -11.22
C GLN A 66 6.77 5.13 -11.01
N VAL A 67 7.19 3.99 -10.49
CA VAL A 67 6.31 2.91 -10.06
C VAL A 67 6.42 2.77 -8.55
N ILE A 68 5.29 2.84 -7.87
CA ILE A 68 5.23 2.66 -6.42
C ILE A 68 4.55 1.34 -6.06
N PHE A 69 5.11 0.68 -5.06
CA PHE A 69 4.56 -0.52 -4.45
C PHE A 69 4.13 -0.15 -3.04
N VAL A 70 2.83 -0.24 -2.79
CA VAL A 70 2.21 0.34 -1.59
C VAL A 70 1.68 -0.75 -0.68
N GLU A 71 2.10 -0.71 0.57
CA GLU A 71 1.50 -1.47 1.67
C GLU A 71 0.47 -0.57 2.36
N VAL A 72 -0.74 -1.06 2.50
CA VAL A 72 -1.82 -0.36 3.20
C VAL A 72 -2.06 -1.00 4.55
N LYS A 73 -2.00 -0.20 5.59
CA LYS A 73 -2.28 -0.62 6.96
C LYS A 73 -3.55 0.05 7.47
N THR A 74 -4.60 -0.73 7.64
CA THR A 74 -5.88 -0.22 8.09
C THR A 74 -6.19 -0.72 9.47
N ARG A 75 -6.67 0.17 10.32
CA ARG A 75 -7.23 -0.21 11.62
C ARG A 75 -8.42 0.66 11.98
N ARG A 76 -9.26 0.12 12.85
CA ARG A 76 -10.34 0.87 13.46
C ARG A 76 -9.79 1.76 14.58
N ALA A 77 -10.25 2.99 14.64
CA ALA A 77 -9.90 3.90 15.72
C ALA A 77 -10.42 3.36 17.06
N ARG A 78 -9.56 3.37 18.07
CA ARG A 78 -9.94 3.09 19.46
C ARG A 78 -10.30 4.36 20.20
N THR A 79 -9.61 5.44 19.86
CA THR A 79 -9.83 6.78 20.42
C THR A 79 -9.71 7.82 19.31
N MET A 80 -10.18 9.05 19.60
CA MET A 80 -10.02 10.19 18.67
C MET A 80 -8.56 10.62 18.48
N ARG A 81 -7.66 10.16 19.35
CA ARG A 81 -6.22 10.47 19.31
C ARG A 81 -5.39 9.47 18.52
N ASP A 82 -6.01 8.38 18.08
CA ASP A 82 -5.32 7.37 17.30
C ASP A 82 -4.73 7.95 16.04
N ARG A 83 -3.52 7.53 15.74
CA ARG A 83 -2.81 7.96 14.54
C ARG A 83 -2.59 6.78 13.60
N PRO A 84 -2.60 7.03 12.28
CA PRO A 84 -2.28 6.01 11.32
C PRO A 84 -0.88 5.46 11.53
N GLU A 85 -0.74 4.15 11.46
CA GLU A 85 0.54 3.48 11.50
C GLU A 85 1.10 3.39 10.08
N ALA A 86 2.36 3.77 9.91
CA ALA A 86 3.04 3.74 8.62
C ALA A 86 4.35 2.94 8.70
N SER A 87 4.47 2.02 9.64
CA SER A 87 5.64 1.16 9.79
C SER A 87 5.37 -0.26 9.30
N VAL A 88 6.39 -0.88 8.72
CA VAL A 88 6.35 -2.24 8.18
C VAL A 88 7.54 -3.01 8.72
N THR A 89 7.33 -4.27 9.11
CA THR A 89 8.40 -5.13 9.63
C THR A 89 9.49 -5.37 8.58
N ALA A 90 10.71 -5.66 9.03
CA ALA A 90 11.82 -5.97 8.13
C ALA A 90 11.51 -7.14 7.19
N THR A 91 10.83 -8.18 7.71
CA THR A 91 10.42 -9.34 6.90
C THR A 91 9.44 -8.93 5.79
N LYS A 92 8.45 -8.09 6.10
CA LYS A 92 7.51 -7.57 5.10
C LYS A 92 8.19 -6.68 4.07
N ARG A 93 9.11 -5.80 4.49
CA ARG A 93 9.85 -4.93 3.57
C ARG A 93 10.66 -5.73 2.55
N LYS A 94 11.36 -6.77 2.99
CA LYS A 94 12.13 -7.67 2.11
C LYS A 94 11.22 -8.42 1.14
N ARG A 95 10.07 -8.86 1.62
CA ARG A 95 9.06 -9.53 0.78
C ARG A 95 8.52 -8.60 -0.29
N LEU A 96 8.16 -7.38 0.06
CA LEU A 96 7.68 -6.38 -0.89
C LEU A 96 8.72 -6.03 -1.94
N ALA A 97 9.99 -5.87 -1.54
CA ALA A 97 11.08 -5.63 -2.47
C ALA A 97 11.22 -6.79 -3.48
N LYS A 98 11.11 -8.03 -3.02
CA LYS A 98 11.14 -9.21 -3.89
C LYS A 98 9.94 -9.25 -4.83
N LEU A 99 8.74 -8.95 -4.33
CA LEU A 99 7.52 -8.89 -5.14
C LEU A 99 7.60 -7.80 -6.22
N ALA A 100 8.17 -6.66 -5.88
CA ALA A 100 8.38 -5.56 -6.84
C ALA A 100 9.29 -5.98 -7.98
N ARG A 101 10.41 -6.64 -7.69
CA ARG A 101 11.31 -7.16 -8.71
C ARG A 101 10.60 -8.18 -9.61
N LEU A 102 9.78 -9.04 -9.04
CA LEU A 102 9.00 -10.02 -9.79
C LEU A 102 7.96 -9.33 -10.69
N TRP A 103 7.23 -8.37 -10.17
CA TRP A 103 6.24 -7.62 -10.96
C TRP A 103 6.89 -6.89 -12.13
N MET A 104 8.01 -6.24 -11.90
CA MET A 104 8.77 -5.54 -12.94
C MET A 104 9.23 -6.51 -14.03
N LYS A 105 9.72 -7.67 -13.65
CA LYS A 105 10.18 -8.70 -14.59
C LYS A 105 9.04 -9.22 -15.47
N VAL A 106 7.84 -9.39 -14.89
CA VAL A 106 6.67 -9.92 -15.60
C VAL A 106 6.02 -8.87 -16.50
N ASN A 107 5.99 -7.61 -16.06
CA ASN A 107 5.17 -6.56 -16.68
C ASN A 107 5.97 -5.56 -17.52
N ARG A 108 7.28 -5.63 -17.53
CA ARG A 108 8.11 -4.74 -18.36
C ARG A 108 8.95 -5.55 -19.35
N PRO A 109 9.01 -5.12 -20.61
CA PRO A 109 9.88 -5.76 -21.57
C PRO A 109 11.36 -5.53 -21.18
N PRO A 110 12.25 -6.52 -21.43
CA PRO A 110 13.67 -6.43 -21.03
C PRO A 110 14.44 -5.26 -21.62
N ARG A 111 13.90 -4.55 -22.60
CA ARG A 111 14.52 -3.44 -23.34
C ARG A 111 13.67 -2.18 -23.35
N ALA A 112 12.96 -1.91 -22.24
CA ALA A 112 12.25 -0.65 -22.12
C ALA A 112 13.27 0.50 -22.10
N GLU A 113 13.23 1.37 -23.12
CA GLU A 113 14.18 2.49 -23.26
C GLU A 113 13.90 3.62 -22.25
N GLN A 114 12.72 3.66 -21.65
CA GLN A 114 12.39 4.67 -20.66
C GLN A 114 12.94 4.33 -19.28
N PRO A 115 13.63 5.28 -18.64
CA PRO A 115 14.07 5.08 -17.26
C PRO A 115 12.87 4.93 -16.33
N VAL A 116 12.95 3.98 -15.43
CA VAL A 116 11.94 3.73 -14.40
C VAL A 116 12.58 3.82 -13.03
N SER A 117 11.87 4.45 -12.12
CA SER A 117 12.23 4.54 -10.71
C SER A 117 11.23 3.72 -9.90
N LEU A 118 11.73 2.89 -8.99
CA LEU A 118 10.92 2.15 -8.04
C LEU A 118 10.88 2.87 -6.71
N ARG A 119 9.71 2.86 -6.08
CA ARG A 119 9.53 3.45 -4.76
C ARG A 119 8.59 2.57 -3.93
N PHE A 120 8.87 2.46 -2.65
CA PHE A 120 8.07 1.69 -1.71
C PHE A 120 7.42 2.64 -0.73
N ASP A 121 6.09 2.65 -0.71
CA ASP A 121 5.31 3.53 0.12
C ASP A 121 4.46 2.74 1.11
N VAL A 122 4.19 3.35 2.24
CA VAL A 122 3.26 2.80 3.24
C VAL A 122 2.16 3.82 3.47
N ILE A 123 0.92 3.37 3.38
CA ILE A 123 -0.25 4.18 3.70
C ILE A 123 -0.96 3.58 4.90
N GLY A 124 -0.96 4.31 6.00
CA GLY A 124 -1.74 3.97 7.18
C GLY A 124 -3.10 4.63 7.12
N VAL A 125 -4.15 3.89 7.47
CA VAL A 125 -5.53 4.39 7.49
C VAL A 125 -6.17 4.02 8.83
N VAL A 126 -6.70 5.02 9.52
CA VAL A 126 -7.49 4.83 10.74
C VAL A 126 -8.91 5.26 10.46
N ILE A 127 -9.84 4.35 10.66
CA ILE A 127 -11.26 4.56 10.42
C ILE A 127 -12.03 4.58 11.76
N GLY A 128 -12.69 5.69 12.02
CA GLY A 128 -13.51 5.90 13.21
C GLY A 128 -14.71 6.76 12.87
N GLN A 129 -14.97 7.81 13.64
CA GLN A 129 -15.97 8.81 13.30
C GLN A 129 -15.62 9.60 12.03
N GLY A 130 -14.34 9.63 11.71
CA GLY A 130 -13.78 10.14 10.47
C GLY A 130 -12.66 9.23 10.01
N VAL A 131 -11.94 9.63 8.97
CA VAL A 131 -10.80 8.92 8.42
C VAL A 131 -9.54 9.74 8.63
N LYS A 132 -8.50 9.10 9.17
CA LYS A 132 -7.15 9.66 9.22
C LYS A 132 -6.25 8.82 8.32
N LEU A 133 -5.48 9.46 7.49
CA LEU A 133 -4.57 8.81 6.56
C LEU A 133 -3.18 9.41 6.70
N ALA A 134 -2.16 8.56 6.73
CA ALA A 134 -0.76 8.95 6.68
C ALA A 134 -0.07 8.21 5.55
N HIS A 135 0.53 8.95 4.64
CA HIS A 135 1.26 8.42 3.51
C HIS A 135 2.75 8.66 3.71
N THR A 136 3.51 7.59 3.89
CA THR A 136 4.96 7.63 3.95
C THR A 136 5.52 7.21 2.60
N ALA A 137 5.94 8.21 1.82
CA ALA A 137 6.60 7.99 0.54
C ALA A 137 8.05 7.58 0.77
N SER A 138 8.57 6.70 -0.08
CA SER A 138 9.95 6.22 0.01
C SER A 138 10.29 5.67 1.40
N ALA A 139 9.43 4.80 1.93
CA ALA A 139 9.57 4.27 3.28
C ALA A 139 10.80 3.35 3.42
N PHE A 140 11.21 2.66 2.35
CA PHE A 140 12.36 1.77 2.32
C PHE A 140 12.89 1.60 0.90
N ASP A 141 14.10 1.02 0.78
CA ASP A 141 14.76 0.80 -0.51
C ASP A 141 14.48 -0.60 -1.10
N GLU A 142 15.06 -0.87 -2.27
CA GLU A 142 14.89 -2.14 -2.99
C GLU A 142 15.47 -3.36 -2.25
N GLN A 143 16.27 -3.16 -1.23
CA GLN A 143 16.78 -4.18 -0.34
C GLN A 143 15.97 -4.32 0.94
N GLY A 144 14.91 -3.52 1.11
CA GLY A 144 14.05 -3.50 2.27
C GLY A 144 14.63 -2.75 3.47
N ARG A 145 15.63 -1.90 3.27
CA ARG A 145 16.24 -1.07 4.32
C ARG A 145 15.45 0.22 4.46
N LEU A 146 15.21 0.64 5.69
CA LEU A 146 14.54 1.92 5.96
C LEU A 146 15.33 3.10 5.41
N LEU A 147 14.62 4.05 4.88
CA LEU A 147 15.16 5.32 4.37
C LEU A 147 15.02 6.44 5.38
#